data_0f9bdf246b592ef6327b56e07f564098
#
_entry.id   0f9bdf246b592ef6327b56e07f564098
#
_cell.length_a   1.000
_cell.length_b   1.000
_cell.length_c   1.000
_cell.angle_alpha   90.00
_cell.angle_beta   90.00
_cell.angle_gamma   90.00
#
_symmetry.space_group_name_H-M   'P 1'
#
loop_
_entity.id
_entity.type
_entity.pdbx_description
1 polymer ?
#
loop_
_entity_poly.entity_id
_entity_poly.type
_entity_poly.pdbx_seq_one_letter_code
_entity_poly.pdbx_strand_id
1 'polypeptide(L)'
;MGKRCLIITDAFTPPDYKPRIRALCDNLTLRGWTVEVCAETFGDLPFQRDYKTTTLQFYKGGKLDWFIKQVWSLLTDYKNRWFSRKIASLYKNENFDIVVCSTFSTFPLRAARDFARLKNIPFVADLRDIAEQVGGHQYQQSRSNFSLWLARLYDKINIRRRNKILREANVVTTVSKWHLAQLQHLNPNTVLIYNGYDERIFQPKNVKTDKFRLLYAGKLYGPELQDPTLLFEALRDLKKSNATPCLTMDWYVDKKHHDSLLATLNHYDIADLCQINDYVPITDIPALLQQCSIALIFSNKATAQGPHGVLTTKFFEILGVKKPALVVRSDQHSLSDLLKETNAGLAANDKISVIRFIKDNYAQWIKNGYTLQDNNNIGFSRSEQATQFENLFNSLLSTPILLTDICWTLFYSNTTMDFLDFVVKDKSYLHIRNLSKKPFVRYANLLIFKLFGVDLVRRKCVSYLRGFSRTELQNKADEFFVQYLSKRKIEKVWQLLEGREVVLVSATLDVVAQAVSKQLKAKDYCASKLKFVNDICTGEIEKDLLNSKNNVSYNFCIYDIVTDNLTDSKLVNRSRNATVVLYDNKSRWERVLKKEVNYIYADSNRY
;
A
#
# COMPACT_ATOMS: atom_id res chain seq x y z
N MET A 1 0.29 25.92 16.26
CA MET A 1 0.50 26.14 14.80
C MET A 1 -0.04 24.93 14.06
N GLY A 2 -0.73 25.13 12.93
CA GLY A 2 -1.20 24.03 12.08
C GLY A 2 -0.04 23.26 11.46
N LYS A 3 -0.23 21.96 11.19
CA LYS A 3 0.77 21.12 10.52
C LYS A 3 1.02 21.58 9.09
N ARG A 4 2.26 21.52 8.62
CA ARG A 4 2.67 21.99 7.28
C ARG A 4 3.11 20.83 6.40
N CYS A 5 2.48 20.66 5.24
CA CYS A 5 2.75 19.61 4.26
C CYS A 5 3.29 20.21 2.95
N LEU A 6 4.44 19.74 2.48
CA LEU A 6 4.94 20.03 1.13
C LEU A 6 4.61 18.85 0.20
N ILE A 7 3.83 19.10 -0.84
CA ILE A 7 3.54 18.12 -1.90
C ILE A 7 4.39 18.43 -3.12
N ILE A 8 5.25 17.50 -3.50
CA ILE A 8 6.08 17.59 -4.70
C ILE A 8 5.52 16.64 -5.75
N THR A 9 5.24 17.13 -6.95
CA THR A 9 4.66 16.30 -7.99
C THR A 9 5.26 16.65 -9.38
N ASP A 10 5.06 15.76 -10.35
CA ASP A 10 5.24 16.04 -11.75
C ASP A 10 4.28 17.18 -12.18
N ALA A 11 3.92 17.35 -13.42
CA ALA A 11 3.04 18.46 -13.82
C ALA A 11 1.73 18.49 -12.99
N PHE A 12 1.32 19.67 -12.56
CA PHE A 12 0.09 19.94 -11.80
C PHE A 12 -0.59 21.16 -12.40
N THR A 13 -1.28 20.96 -13.54
CA THR A 13 -1.88 22.01 -14.34
C THR A 13 -3.39 21.86 -14.40
N PRO A 14 -4.14 23.00 -14.53
CA PRO A 14 -5.56 22.96 -14.80
C PRO A 14 -5.86 22.40 -16.21
N PRO A 15 -7.07 21.94 -16.51
CA PRO A 15 -8.22 22.07 -15.62
C PRO A 15 -8.37 20.97 -14.58
N ASP A 16 -7.75 19.83 -14.58
CA ASP A 16 -7.94 18.82 -13.54
C ASP A 16 -6.99 17.64 -13.63
N TYR A 17 -5.79 17.91 -14.05
CA TYR A 17 -4.75 16.90 -13.97
C TYR A 17 -4.51 16.53 -12.49
N LYS A 18 -4.69 15.23 -12.19
CA LYS A 18 -4.41 14.65 -10.86
C LYS A 18 -5.48 14.97 -9.81
N PRO A 19 -6.72 14.57 -10.03
CA PRO A 19 -7.81 14.79 -9.09
C PRO A 19 -7.53 14.24 -7.68
N ARG A 20 -6.74 13.17 -7.56
CA ARG A 20 -6.30 12.61 -6.28
C ARG A 20 -5.49 13.61 -5.45
N ILE A 21 -4.48 14.24 -6.05
CA ILE A 21 -3.62 15.21 -5.34
C ILE A 21 -4.40 16.44 -4.98
N ARG A 22 -5.20 16.95 -5.91
CA ARG A 22 -6.06 18.12 -5.68
C ARG A 22 -7.00 17.86 -4.49
N ALA A 23 -7.71 16.74 -4.51
CA ALA A 23 -8.62 16.40 -3.40
C ALA A 23 -7.88 16.24 -2.06
N LEU A 24 -6.67 15.68 -2.08
CA LEU A 24 -5.82 15.62 -0.89
C LEU A 24 -5.46 17.01 -0.37
N CYS A 25 -5.01 17.93 -1.25
CA CYS A 25 -4.69 19.30 -0.86
C CYS A 25 -5.91 20.03 -0.29
N ASP A 26 -7.04 19.99 -1.01
CA ASP A 26 -8.30 20.64 -0.60
C ASP A 26 -8.75 20.13 0.78
N ASN A 27 -8.78 18.82 0.97
CA ASN A 27 -9.22 18.21 2.24
C ASN A 27 -8.26 18.48 3.41
N LEU A 28 -6.94 18.44 3.18
CA LEU A 28 -5.97 18.78 4.22
C LEU A 28 -6.10 20.24 4.64
N THR A 29 -6.27 21.16 3.67
CA THR A 29 -6.47 22.59 3.94
C THR A 29 -7.74 22.83 4.77
N LEU A 30 -8.86 22.19 4.39
CA LEU A 30 -10.11 22.25 5.17
C LEU A 30 -9.96 21.75 6.61
N ARG A 31 -9.01 20.85 6.87
CA ARG A 31 -8.70 20.29 8.19
C ARG A 31 -7.61 21.03 8.96
N GLY A 32 -7.25 22.23 8.49
CA GLY A 32 -6.31 23.12 9.16
C GLY A 32 -4.83 22.84 8.91
N TRP A 33 -4.49 22.04 7.89
CA TRP A 33 -3.13 21.91 7.42
C TRP A 33 -2.74 23.09 6.52
N THR A 34 -1.52 23.56 6.64
CA THR A 34 -0.92 24.45 5.63
C THR A 34 -0.29 23.60 4.54
N VAL A 35 -0.88 23.64 3.34
CA VAL A 35 -0.41 22.83 2.21
C VAL A 35 0.30 23.72 1.20
N GLU A 36 1.48 23.29 0.74
CA GLU A 36 2.16 23.89 -0.42
C GLU A 36 2.42 22.81 -1.47
N VAL A 37 2.21 23.16 -2.75
CA VAL A 37 2.47 22.26 -3.88
C VAL A 37 3.64 22.81 -4.70
N CYS A 38 4.63 21.96 -4.97
CA CYS A 38 5.72 22.26 -5.89
C CYS A 38 5.68 21.28 -7.07
N ALA A 39 5.50 21.81 -8.28
CA ALA A 39 5.30 21.00 -9.47
C ALA A 39 6.15 21.46 -10.66
N GLU A 40 6.35 20.56 -11.63
CA GLU A 40 6.90 20.94 -12.94
C GLU A 40 5.84 21.68 -13.76
N THR A 41 6.26 22.70 -14.54
CA THR A 41 5.42 23.31 -15.55
C THR A 41 6.08 23.26 -16.92
N PHE A 42 5.26 23.23 -17.96
CA PHE A 42 5.66 23.34 -19.36
C PHE A 42 5.26 24.68 -19.98
N GLY A 43 4.96 25.69 -19.16
CA GLY A 43 4.54 27.02 -19.59
C GLY A 43 3.05 27.30 -19.35
N ASP A 44 2.41 26.44 -18.56
CA ASP A 44 0.99 26.58 -18.23
C ASP A 44 0.74 27.78 -17.31
N LEU A 45 -0.46 28.35 -17.40
CA LEU A 45 -0.86 29.46 -16.57
C LEU A 45 -1.03 29.05 -15.12
N PRO A 46 -0.58 29.88 -14.15
CA PRO A 46 -0.84 29.62 -12.74
C PRO A 46 -2.34 29.70 -12.46
N PHE A 47 -2.83 28.83 -11.60
CA PHE A 47 -4.22 28.86 -11.14
C PHE A 47 -4.29 29.14 -9.64
N GLN A 48 -5.30 29.89 -9.25
CA GLN A 48 -5.52 30.25 -7.84
C GLN A 48 -6.21 29.13 -7.07
N ARG A 49 -5.70 28.82 -5.90
CA ARG A 49 -6.24 27.87 -4.94
C ARG A 49 -6.03 28.40 -3.52
N ASP A 50 -6.71 27.77 -2.56
CA ASP A 50 -6.57 28.08 -1.13
C ASP A 50 -5.23 27.63 -0.55
N TYR A 51 -4.39 26.99 -1.36
CA TYR A 51 -3.03 26.56 -1.02
C TYR A 51 -2.02 27.09 -2.05
N LYS A 52 -0.83 27.40 -1.56
CA LYS A 52 0.25 27.93 -2.39
C LYS A 52 0.76 26.89 -3.38
N THR A 53 0.83 27.26 -4.65
CA THR A 53 1.40 26.43 -5.72
C THR A 53 2.60 27.12 -6.34
N THR A 54 3.75 26.43 -6.33
CA THR A 54 5.00 26.89 -6.95
C THR A 54 5.31 25.98 -8.14
N THR A 55 5.54 26.56 -9.30
CA THR A 55 5.88 25.81 -10.52
C THR A 55 7.32 26.04 -10.94
N LEU A 56 7.98 24.97 -11.39
CA LEU A 56 9.36 24.97 -11.84
C LEU A 56 9.44 24.54 -13.31
N GLN A 57 9.93 25.41 -14.16
CA GLN A 57 10.11 25.13 -15.59
C GLN A 57 11.54 24.64 -15.86
N PHE A 58 11.67 23.36 -16.20
CA PHE A 58 12.95 22.75 -16.56
C PHE A 58 13.29 22.93 -18.04
N TYR A 59 12.31 22.70 -18.92
CA TYR A 59 12.47 22.86 -20.37
C TYR A 59 12.08 24.29 -20.75
N LYS A 60 13.06 25.10 -21.18
CA LYS A 60 12.86 26.48 -21.56
C LYS A 60 13.18 26.75 -23.04
N GLY A 61 13.81 25.81 -23.72
CA GLY A 61 14.25 25.92 -25.11
C GLY A 61 13.40 25.10 -26.07
N GLY A 62 13.78 25.09 -27.34
CA GLY A 62 13.14 24.31 -28.39
C GLY A 62 13.40 22.83 -28.32
N LYS A 63 13.03 22.08 -29.39
CA LYS A 63 13.15 20.62 -29.49
C LYS A 63 14.56 20.09 -29.21
N LEU A 64 15.62 20.83 -29.61
CA LEU A 64 17.02 20.44 -29.40
C LEU A 64 17.41 20.52 -27.92
N ASP A 65 17.03 21.60 -27.20
CA ASP A 65 17.24 21.73 -25.75
C ASP A 65 16.55 20.59 -24.99
N TRP A 66 15.31 20.29 -25.38
CA TRP A 66 14.56 19.18 -24.81
C TRP A 66 15.29 17.85 -25.02
N PHE A 67 15.75 17.55 -26.23
CA PHE A 67 16.47 16.30 -26.55
C PHE A 67 17.76 16.17 -25.76
N ILE A 68 18.61 17.20 -25.75
CA ILE A 68 19.86 17.21 -25.00
C ILE A 68 19.60 16.98 -23.50
N LYS A 69 18.64 17.69 -22.93
CA LYS A 69 18.29 17.55 -21.50
C LYS A 69 17.72 16.17 -21.18
N GLN A 70 16.99 15.54 -22.08
CA GLN A 70 16.52 14.15 -21.92
C GLN A 70 17.68 13.16 -21.86
N VAL A 71 18.62 13.24 -22.80
CA VAL A 71 19.81 12.39 -22.82
C VAL A 71 20.64 12.58 -21.55
N TRP A 72 20.92 13.81 -21.14
CA TRP A 72 21.62 14.11 -19.89
C TRP A 72 20.88 13.61 -18.66
N SER A 73 19.55 13.72 -18.63
CA SER A 73 18.72 13.22 -17.53
C SER A 73 18.76 11.71 -17.44
N LEU A 74 18.80 11.02 -18.59
CA LEU A 74 18.95 9.58 -18.62
C LEU A 74 20.31 9.14 -18.05
N LEU A 75 21.40 9.73 -18.52
CA LEU A 75 22.76 9.34 -18.13
C LEU A 75 23.09 9.73 -16.69
N THR A 76 22.79 10.96 -16.31
CA THR A 76 23.28 11.58 -15.06
C THR A 76 22.20 11.85 -14.02
N ASP A 77 20.92 11.59 -14.32
CA ASP A 77 19.78 11.99 -13.48
C ASP A 77 19.69 13.53 -13.30
N TYR A 78 20.09 14.28 -14.35
CA TYR A 78 20.24 15.73 -14.31
C TYR A 78 18.96 16.46 -13.92
N LYS A 79 17.80 16.09 -14.48
CA LYS A 79 16.51 16.70 -14.18
C LYS A 79 16.18 16.62 -12.69
N ASN A 80 16.30 15.43 -12.11
CA ASN A 80 16.04 15.22 -10.68
C ASN A 80 17.02 16.00 -9.79
N ARG A 81 18.32 16.06 -10.15
CA ARG A 81 19.32 16.85 -9.40
C ARG A 81 19.02 18.35 -9.48
N TRP A 82 18.59 18.83 -10.63
CA TRP A 82 18.22 20.23 -10.81
C TRP A 82 17.03 20.60 -9.93
N PHE A 83 15.98 19.75 -9.93
CA PHE A 83 14.80 19.90 -9.08
C PHE A 83 15.16 19.87 -7.59
N SER A 84 16.00 18.92 -7.16
CA SER A 84 16.47 18.85 -5.76
C SER A 84 17.11 20.15 -5.31
N ARG A 85 18.03 20.71 -6.14
CA ARG A 85 18.71 21.99 -5.84
C ARG A 85 17.72 23.16 -5.79
N LYS A 86 16.80 23.24 -6.75
CA LYS A 86 15.81 24.33 -6.81
C LYS A 86 14.86 24.30 -5.62
N ILE A 87 14.32 23.13 -5.25
CA ILE A 87 13.44 22.98 -4.09
C ILE A 87 14.18 23.31 -2.80
N ALA A 88 15.42 22.82 -2.62
CA ALA A 88 16.23 23.15 -1.46
C ALA A 88 16.49 24.67 -1.32
N SER A 89 16.71 25.37 -2.45
CA SER A 89 16.90 26.81 -2.46
C SER A 89 15.61 27.58 -2.17
N LEU A 90 14.48 27.19 -2.81
CA LEU A 90 13.19 27.87 -2.63
C LEU A 90 12.68 27.79 -1.19
N TYR A 91 12.84 26.64 -0.57
CA TYR A 91 12.32 26.37 0.78
C TYR A 91 13.43 26.36 1.85
N LYS A 92 14.53 27.05 1.61
CA LYS A 92 15.68 27.09 2.54
C LYS A 92 15.27 27.50 3.95
N ASN A 93 14.47 28.55 4.07
CA ASN A 93 14.03 29.12 5.35
C ASN A 93 12.63 28.67 5.78
N GLU A 94 11.97 27.78 5.00
CA GLU A 94 10.66 27.27 5.31
C GLU A 94 10.75 25.96 6.10
N ASN A 95 9.87 25.80 7.06
CA ASN A 95 9.73 24.55 7.83
C ASN A 95 8.47 23.82 7.41
N PHE A 96 8.61 22.54 7.17
CA PHE A 96 7.52 21.61 6.92
C PHE A 96 7.62 20.44 7.89
N ASP A 97 6.48 19.86 8.23
CA ASP A 97 6.42 18.69 9.10
C ASP A 97 6.55 17.40 8.31
N ILE A 98 6.10 17.39 7.05
CA ILE A 98 6.10 16.23 6.17
C ILE A 98 6.26 16.63 4.70
N VAL A 99 6.91 15.78 3.92
CA VAL A 99 6.95 15.91 2.47
C VAL A 99 6.33 14.69 1.80
N VAL A 100 5.46 14.94 0.82
CA VAL A 100 4.78 13.91 0.01
C VAL A 100 5.20 14.08 -1.44
N CYS A 101 5.60 12.99 -2.09
CA CYS A 101 5.80 13.01 -3.54
C CYS A 101 4.75 12.13 -4.22
N SER A 102 3.85 12.73 -4.99
CA SER A 102 2.88 11.97 -5.78
C SER A 102 3.25 11.99 -7.25
N THR A 103 3.44 10.80 -7.83
CA THR A 103 3.87 10.65 -9.22
C THR A 103 3.41 9.32 -9.82
N PHE A 104 3.45 9.23 -11.14
CA PHE A 104 3.28 7.99 -11.91
C PHE A 104 4.62 7.41 -12.39
N SER A 105 5.74 8.08 -12.13
CA SER A 105 7.07 7.68 -12.62
C SER A 105 8.14 7.80 -11.54
N THR A 106 9.41 7.89 -11.94
CA THR A 106 10.54 8.11 -11.03
C THR A 106 10.73 9.59 -10.67
N PHE A 107 10.39 10.50 -11.59
CA PHE A 107 10.43 11.94 -11.34
C PHE A 107 9.11 12.39 -10.66
N PRO A 108 9.16 13.23 -9.64
CA PRO A 108 10.29 13.89 -8.97
C PRO A 108 10.69 13.28 -7.60
N LEU A 109 10.55 11.96 -7.41
CA LEU A 109 10.79 11.25 -6.13
C LEU A 109 12.12 11.62 -5.46
N ARG A 110 13.18 11.77 -6.26
CA ARG A 110 14.51 12.12 -5.74
C ARG A 110 14.50 13.49 -5.05
N ALA A 111 13.84 14.47 -5.67
CA ALA A 111 13.79 15.82 -5.10
C ALA A 111 13.08 15.85 -3.74
N ALA A 112 11.99 15.09 -3.60
CA ALA A 112 11.27 14.95 -2.34
C ALA A 112 12.11 14.26 -1.28
N ARG A 113 12.76 13.14 -1.62
CA ARG A 113 13.66 12.45 -0.71
C ARG A 113 14.83 13.33 -0.24
N ASP A 114 15.48 14.01 -1.18
CA ASP A 114 16.64 14.86 -0.86
C ASP A 114 16.23 16.03 0.05
N PHE A 115 15.04 16.61 -0.20
CA PHE A 115 14.49 17.66 0.65
C PHE A 115 14.12 17.15 2.06
N ALA A 116 13.47 15.98 2.14
CA ALA A 116 13.13 15.35 3.40
C ALA A 116 14.37 15.09 4.27
N ARG A 117 15.44 14.59 3.65
CA ARG A 117 16.74 14.40 4.31
C ARG A 117 17.36 15.71 4.79
N LEU A 118 17.33 16.74 3.93
CA LEU A 118 17.88 18.06 4.27
C LEU A 118 17.16 18.67 5.48
N LYS A 119 15.85 18.48 5.57
CA LYS A 119 15.01 19.04 6.65
C LYS A 119 14.80 18.06 7.82
N ASN A 120 15.28 16.83 7.72
CA ASN A 120 15.07 15.75 8.69
C ASN A 120 13.58 15.52 9.03
N ILE A 121 12.72 15.45 7.99
CA ILE A 121 11.28 15.25 8.10
C ILE A 121 10.82 13.98 7.37
N PRO A 122 9.66 13.40 7.75
CA PRO A 122 9.12 12.23 7.07
C PRO A 122 8.89 12.45 5.57
N PHE A 123 9.18 11.39 4.78
CA PHE A 123 8.97 11.31 3.34
C PHE A 123 7.95 10.23 2.99
N VAL A 124 6.87 10.62 2.32
CA VAL A 124 5.84 9.72 1.75
C VAL A 124 5.95 9.72 0.23
N ALA A 125 6.11 8.53 -0.35
CA ALA A 125 6.13 8.33 -1.80
C ALA A 125 4.77 7.77 -2.26
N ASP A 126 3.93 8.59 -2.91
CA ASP A 126 2.63 8.20 -3.46
C ASP A 126 2.77 7.84 -4.94
N LEU A 127 2.68 6.54 -5.25
CA LEU A 127 2.76 6.02 -6.61
C LEU A 127 1.37 5.71 -7.17
N ARG A 128 0.90 6.55 -8.10
CA ARG A 128 -0.40 6.41 -8.76
C ARG A 128 -0.41 5.33 -9.84
N ASP A 129 0.74 5.14 -10.48
CA ASP A 129 1.02 4.09 -11.45
C ASP A 129 2.46 3.61 -11.26
N ILE A 130 2.79 2.46 -11.81
CA ILE A 130 4.16 1.92 -11.81
C ILE A 130 4.52 1.41 -13.22
N ALA A 131 5.78 1.51 -13.58
CA ALA A 131 6.23 1.15 -14.92
C ALA A 131 5.98 -0.34 -15.25
N GLU A 132 6.00 -1.19 -14.24
CA GLU A 132 5.72 -2.64 -14.38
C GLU A 132 4.28 -2.93 -14.80
N GLN A 133 3.36 -2.00 -14.56
CA GLN A 133 1.93 -2.13 -14.89
C GLN A 133 1.70 -2.31 -16.40
N VAL A 134 2.51 -1.70 -17.22
CA VAL A 134 2.30 -1.62 -18.67
C VAL A 134 3.04 -2.72 -19.45
N GLY A 135 3.97 -3.43 -18.80
CA GLY A 135 4.63 -4.62 -19.35
C GLY A 135 5.26 -4.46 -20.74
N GLY A 136 5.53 -3.25 -21.21
CA GLY A 136 6.08 -2.99 -22.54
C GLY A 136 5.05 -2.73 -23.64
N HIS A 137 3.74 -2.88 -23.39
CA HIS A 137 2.67 -2.62 -24.38
C HIS A 137 2.61 -1.17 -24.88
N GLN A 138 2.98 -0.18 -24.09
CA GLN A 138 3.03 1.22 -24.55
C GLN A 138 3.96 1.44 -25.74
N TYR A 139 4.87 0.50 -26.00
CA TYR A 139 5.93 0.65 -26.97
C TYR A 139 5.76 -0.25 -28.21
N GLN A 140 4.80 -1.18 -28.23
CA GLN A 140 4.64 -2.16 -29.32
C GLN A 140 3.94 -1.57 -30.55
N GLN A 141 3.15 -0.52 -30.40
CA GLN A 141 2.51 0.11 -31.55
C GLN A 141 3.50 1.07 -32.26
N SER A 142 4.07 0.64 -33.37
CA SER A 142 4.77 1.46 -34.38
C SER A 142 6.25 1.88 -34.17
N ARG A 143 7.08 1.12 -33.43
CA ARG A 143 8.50 1.48 -33.26
C ARG A 143 9.47 0.41 -33.78
N SER A 144 10.62 0.88 -34.29
CA SER A 144 11.72 0.00 -34.68
C SER A 144 12.26 -0.79 -33.45
N ASN A 145 12.84 -1.98 -33.70
CA ASN A 145 13.44 -2.80 -32.63
C ASN A 145 14.49 -2.04 -31.80
N PHE A 146 15.23 -1.13 -32.42
CA PHE A 146 16.20 -0.27 -31.74
C PHE A 146 15.53 0.72 -30.77
N SER A 147 14.45 1.36 -31.19
CA SER A 147 13.71 2.29 -30.32
C SER A 147 13.04 1.58 -29.14
N LEU A 148 12.60 0.33 -29.35
CA LEU A 148 12.08 -0.53 -28.28
C LEU A 148 13.16 -0.92 -27.27
N TRP A 149 14.36 -1.24 -27.74
CA TRP A 149 15.50 -1.55 -26.88
C TRP A 149 15.90 -0.34 -26.02
N LEU A 150 15.99 0.85 -26.63
CA LEU A 150 16.27 2.10 -25.89
C LEU A 150 15.20 2.41 -24.84
N ALA A 151 13.93 2.24 -25.16
CA ALA A 151 12.83 2.46 -24.23
C ALA A 151 12.90 1.50 -23.03
N ARG A 152 13.17 0.21 -23.27
CA ARG A 152 13.36 -0.78 -22.21
C ARG A 152 14.58 -0.47 -21.33
N LEU A 153 15.67 0.01 -21.93
CA LEU A 153 16.85 0.44 -21.16
C LEU A 153 16.54 1.65 -20.28
N TYR A 154 15.80 2.62 -20.84
CA TYR A 154 15.33 3.80 -20.12
C TYR A 154 14.48 3.40 -18.90
N ASP A 155 13.49 2.55 -19.10
CA ASP A 155 12.62 2.06 -18.01
C ASP A 155 13.42 1.30 -16.95
N LYS A 156 14.34 0.43 -17.36
CA LYS A 156 15.18 -0.32 -16.42
C LYS A 156 16.03 0.58 -15.54
N ILE A 157 16.59 1.66 -16.10
CA ILE A 157 17.37 2.65 -15.34
C ILE A 157 16.47 3.39 -14.37
N ASN A 158 15.30 3.87 -14.83
CA ASN A 158 14.37 4.64 -14.00
C ASN A 158 13.75 3.78 -12.88
N ILE A 159 13.38 2.53 -13.16
CA ILE A 159 12.89 1.58 -12.16
C ILE A 159 13.97 1.35 -11.08
N ARG A 160 15.23 1.15 -11.45
CA ARG A 160 16.32 0.98 -10.48
C ARG A 160 16.49 2.23 -9.60
N ARG A 161 16.44 3.44 -10.18
CA ARG A 161 16.51 4.71 -9.45
C ARG A 161 15.34 4.87 -8.50
N ARG A 162 14.11 4.62 -8.99
CA ARG A 162 12.88 4.63 -8.19
C ARG A 162 12.98 3.67 -7.01
N ASN A 163 13.33 2.41 -7.28
CA ASN A 163 13.38 1.37 -6.25
C ASN A 163 14.39 1.71 -5.14
N LYS A 164 15.51 2.36 -5.48
CA LYS A 164 16.44 2.86 -4.46
C LYS A 164 15.79 3.91 -3.56
N ILE A 165 15.03 4.85 -4.13
CA ILE A 165 14.37 5.92 -3.38
C ILE A 165 13.24 5.35 -2.52
N LEU A 166 12.44 4.41 -3.04
CA LEU A 166 11.34 3.80 -2.30
C LEU A 166 11.80 3.04 -1.06
N ARG A 167 12.99 2.42 -1.09
CA ARG A 167 13.56 1.77 0.10
C ARG A 167 13.89 2.74 1.23
N GLU A 168 14.05 4.01 0.91
CA GLU A 168 14.39 5.09 1.84
C GLU A 168 13.17 5.89 2.30
N ALA A 169 12.01 5.73 1.64
CA ALA A 169 10.77 6.38 2.04
C ALA A 169 10.25 5.83 3.38
N ASN A 170 9.72 6.69 4.23
CA ASN A 170 9.07 6.27 5.47
C ASN A 170 7.84 5.42 5.18
N VAL A 171 7.08 5.82 4.17
CA VAL A 171 5.91 5.09 3.66
C VAL A 171 5.83 5.23 2.15
N VAL A 172 5.39 4.17 1.49
CA VAL A 172 4.96 4.18 0.08
C VAL A 172 3.45 4.02 0.04
N THR A 173 2.73 4.87 -0.67
CA THR A 173 1.29 4.69 -0.93
C THR A 173 1.05 4.34 -2.39
N THR A 174 0.01 3.57 -2.66
CA THR A 174 -0.34 3.14 -4.02
C THR A 174 -1.83 2.89 -4.18
N VAL A 175 -2.30 2.64 -5.41
CA VAL A 175 -3.72 2.71 -5.78
C VAL A 175 -4.38 1.37 -6.08
N SER A 176 -3.65 0.26 -6.10
CA SER A 176 -4.23 -1.07 -6.34
C SER A 176 -3.56 -2.17 -5.53
N LYS A 177 -4.27 -3.27 -5.26
CA LYS A 177 -3.73 -4.45 -4.57
C LYS A 177 -2.53 -5.05 -5.31
N TRP A 178 -2.55 -5.02 -6.65
CA TRP A 178 -1.43 -5.50 -7.45
C TRP A 178 -0.18 -4.63 -7.27
N HIS A 179 -0.33 -3.28 -7.31
CA HIS A 179 0.79 -2.38 -7.02
C HIS A 179 1.34 -2.59 -5.62
N LEU A 180 0.45 -2.77 -4.63
CA LEU A 180 0.83 -3.06 -3.25
C LEU A 180 1.74 -4.29 -3.19
N ALA A 181 1.35 -5.41 -3.82
CA ALA A 181 2.14 -6.63 -3.87
C ALA A 181 3.52 -6.42 -4.53
N GLN A 182 3.60 -5.62 -5.62
CA GLN A 182 4.86 -5.30 -6.28
C GLN A 182 5.78 -4.42 -5.43
N LEU A 183 5.23 -3.48 -4.68
CA LEU A 183 6.01 -2.47 -3.96
C LEU A 183 6.41 -2.90 -2.55
N GLN A 184 5.66 -3.79 -1.89
CA GLN A 184 5.97 -4.32 -0.56
C GLN A 184 7.35 -4.97 -0.46
N HIS A 185 7.87 -5.57 -1.54
CA HIS A 185 9.21 -6.13 -1.58
C HIS A 185 10.31 -5.06 -1.49
N LEU A 186 10.00 -3.83 -1.89
CA LEU A 186 10.91 -2.69 -1.87
C LEU A 186 10.82 -1.93 -0.56
N ASN A 187 9.59 -1.65 -0.14
CA ASN A 187 9.31 -0.99 1.12
C ASN A 187 8.13 -1.69 1.81
N PRO A 188 8.37 -2.36 2.94
CA PRO A 188 7.31 -3.08 3.66
C PRO A 188 6.25 -2.14 4.28
N ASN A 189 6.57 -0.86 4.45
CA ASN A 189 5.61 0.18 4.84
C ASN A 189 4.85 0.70 3.61
N THR A 190 4.38 -0.21 2.75
CA THR A 190 3.55 0.15 1.60
C THR A 190 2.08 0.02 1.99
N VAL A 191 1.31 1.07 1.73
CA VAL A 191 -0.10 1.21 2.11
C VAL A 191 -0.95 1.41 0.86
N LEU A 192 -2.06 0.69 0.78
CA LEU A 192 -3.04 0.84 -0.28
C LEU A 192 -4.01 1.97 0.07
N ILE A 193 -4.06 3.00 -0.77
CA ILE A 193 -5.06 4.07 -0.74
C ILE A 193 -5.58 4.21 -2.17
N TYR A 194 -6.81 3.78 -2.43
CA TYR A 194 -7.39 3.80 -3.78
C TYR A 194 -7.54 5.21 -4.37
N ASN A 195 -7.74 5.31 -5.68
CA ASN A 195 -8.29 6.50 -6.30
C ASN A 195 -9.79 6.57 -5.96
N GLY A 196 -10.25 7.64 -5.41
CA GLY A 196 -11.66 7.80 -5.07
C GLY A 196 -12.44 8.61 -6.13
N TYR A 197 -13.75 8.72 -5.92
CA TYR A 197 -14.62 9.64 -6.65
C TYR A 197 -14.87 10.93 -5.84
N ASP A 198 -15.20 12.02 -6.52
CA ASP A 198 -15.58 13.27 -5.85
C ASP A 198 -17.07 13.18 -5.45
N GLU A 199 -17.31 12.97 -4.17
CA GLU A 199 -18.63 12.79 -3.59
C GLU A 199 -19.51 14.03 -3.67
N ARG A 200 -18.95 15.19 -4.01
CA ARG A 200 -19.73 16.42 -4.20
C ARG A 200 -20.43 16.46 -5.54
N ILE A 201 -19.89 15.78 -6.56
CA ILE A 201 -20.43 15.79 -7.94
C ILE A 201 -20.93 14.43 -8.39
N PHE A 202 -20.33 13.32 -7.95
CA PHE A 202 -20.76 11.95 -8.27
C PHE A 202 -21.68 11.42 -7.17
N GLN A 203 -22.93 11.85 -7.21
CA GLN A 203 -23.97 11.44 -6.27
C GLN A 203 -25.05 10.59 -6.98
N PRO A 204 -25.62 9.58 -6.31
CA PRO A 204 -26.71 8.81 -6.87
C PRO A 204 -27.95 9.69 -7.03
N LYS A 205 -28.61 9.59 -8.19
CA LYS A 205 -29.89 10.24 -8.47
C LYS A 205 -30.79 9.32 -9.25
N ASN A 206 -32.06 9.33 -8.91
CA ASN A 206 -33.11 8.56 -9.57
C ASN A 206 -33.67 9.36 -10.75
N VAL A 207 -32.90 9.48 -11.82
CA VAL A 207 -33.30 10.21 -13.03
C VAL A 207 -34.05 9.25 -13.94
N LYS A 208 -35.36 9.50 -14.13
CA LYS A 208 -36.18 8.77 -15.10
C LYS A 208 -35.79 9.15 -16.52
N THR A 209 -35.69 8.15 -17.40
CA THR A 209 -35.31 8.32 -18.80
C THR A 209 -36.31 7.66 -19.73
N ASP A 210 -36.47 8.19 -20.93
CA ASP A 210 -37.32 7.67 -22.00
C ASP A 210 -36.73 6.47 -22.75
N LYS A 211 -35.39 6.28 -22.61
CA LYS A 211 -34.63 5.20 -23.24
C LYS A 211 -33.74 4.52 -22.23
N PHE A 212 -33.50 3.23 -22.47
CA PHE A 212 -32.53 2.43 -21.73
C PHE A 212 -31.14 2.65 -22.32
N ARG A 213 -30.29 3.42 -21.64
CA ARG A 213 -29.03 3.94 -22.16
C ARG A 213 -27.82 3.19 -21.64
N LEU A 214 -27.04 2.60 -22.53
CA LEU A 214 -25.68 2.17 -22.26
C LEU A 214 -24.74 3.36 -22.50
N LEU A 215 -23.84 3.67 -21.59
CA LEU A 215 -22.96 4.83 -21.69
C LEU A 215 -21.49 4.44 -21.68
N TYR A 216 -20.73 4.83 -22.68
CA TYR A 216 -19.28 4.86 -22.65
C TYR A 216 -18.78 6.30 -22.82
N ALA A 217 -18.03 6.80 -21.85
CA ALA A 217 -17.36 8.10 -21.93
C ALA A 217 -15.85 7.96 -21.69
N GLY A 218 -15.01 8.29 -22.69
CA GLY A 218 -13.57 8.30 -22.50
C GLY A 218 -12.75 7.89 -23.72
N LYS A 219 -11.44 7.82 -23.50
CA LYS A 219 -10.46 7.53 -24.55
C LYS A 219 -10.54 6.07 -25.02
N LEU A 220 -10.47 5.88 -26.33
CA LEU A 220 -10.31 4.57 -26.94
C LEU A 220 -8.79 4.29 -27.19
N TYR A 221 -8.32 3.15 -26.71
CA TYR A 221 -6.89 2.76 -26.82
C TYR A 221 -6.64 1.66 -27.87
N GLY A 222 -7.69 1.21 -28.57
CA GLY A 222 -7.63 0.12 -29.53
C GLY A 222 -7.95 -1.26 -28.93
N PRO A 223 -8.21 -2.25 -29.82
CA PRO A 223 -8.75 -3.57 -29.43
C PRO A 223 -7.78 -4.41 -28.59
N GLU A 224 -6.49 -4.15 -28.64
CA GLU A 224 -5.51 -4.85 -27.81
C GLU A 224 -5.68 -4.56 -26.31
N LEU A 225 -6.13 -3.35 -25.96
CA LEU A 225 -6.36 -2.90 -24.58
C LEU A 225 -7.83 -2.82 -24.22
N GLN A 226 -8.71 -2.60 -25.20
CA GLN A 226 -10.14 -2.36 -25.03
C GLN A 226 -10.89 -2.99 -26.19
N ASP A 227 -11.20 -4.28 -26.07
CA ASP A 227 -11.94 -5.01 -27.10
C ASP A 227 -13.47 -4.99 -26.82
N PRO A 228 -14.27 -4.22 -27.57
CA PRO A 228 -15.71 -4.13 -27.39
C PRO A 228 -16.50 -5.23 -28.13
N THR A 229 -15.85 -6.10 -28.90
CA THR A 229 -16.52 -7.04 -29.82
C THR A 229 -17.55 -7.92 -29.12
N LEU A 230 -17.28 -8.39 -27.92
CA LEU A 230 -18.20 -9.19 -27.13
C LEU A 230 -19.52 -8.44 -26.81
N LEU A 231 -19.43 -7.14 -26.53
CA LEU A 231 -20.62 -6.30 -26.33
C LEU A 231 -21.37 -6.12 -27.64
N PHE A 232 -20.67 -5.88 -28.76
CA PHE A 232 -21.30 -5.66 -30.06
C PHE A 232 -22.05 -6.90 -30.53
N GLU A 233 -21.51 -8.09 -30.34
CA GLU A 233 -22.20 -9.35 -30.61
C GLU A 233 -23.45 -9.52 -29.74
N ALA A 234 -23.38 -9.17 -28.44
CA ALA A 234 -24.54 -9.23 -27.56
C ALA A 234 -25.62 -8.24 -27.96
N LEU A 235 -25.25 -7.00 -28.33
CA LEU A 235 -26.22 -5.99 -28.81
C LEU A 235 -26.88 -6.39 -30.11
N ARG A 236 -26.15 -6.99 -31.06
CA ARG A 236 -26.72 -7.54 -32.30
C ARG A 236 -27.76 -8.62 -32.00
N ASP A 237 -27.49 -9.53 -31.08
CA ASP A 237 -28.44 -10.60 -30.74
C ASP A 237 -29.67 -10.04 -30.00
N LEU A 238 -29.51 -9.05 -29.13
CA LEU A 238 -30.62 -8.35 -28.46
C LEU A 238 -31.50 -7.59 -29.47
N LYS A 239 -30.89 -6.92 -30.45
CA LYS A 239 -31.58 -6.24 -31.55
C LYS A 239 -32.42 -7.24 -32.36
N LYS A 240 -31.79 -8.33 -32.82
CA LYS A 240 -32.49 -9.38 -33.60
C LYS A 240 -33.67 -10.01 -32.87
N SER A 241 -33.57 -10.22 -31.57
CA SER A 241 -34.62 -10.78 -30.74
C SER A 241 -35.67 -9.75 -30.31
N ASN A 242 -35.49 -8.46 -30.60
CA ASN A 242 -36.30 -7.35 -30.10
C ASN A 242 -36.55 -7.39 -28.58
N ALA A 243 -35.58 -7.92 -27.83
CA ALA A 243 -35.74 -8.15 -26.40
C ALA A 243 -35.63 -6.87 -25.56
N THR A 244 -35.05 -5.82 -26.12
CA THR A 244 -34.81 -4.53 -25.46
C THR A 244 -35.10 -3.36 -26.44
N PRO A 245 -36.34 -3.14 -26.86
CA PRO A 245 -36.68 -2.23 -27.96
C PRO A 245 -36.32 -0.75 -27.70
N CYS A 246 -36.24 -0.33 -26.43
CA CYS A 246 -35.86 1.05 -26.05
C CYS A 246 -34.37 1.21 -25.77
N LEU A 247 -33.53 0.21 -26.09
CA LEU A 247 -32.09 0.27 -25.83
C LEU A 247 -31.40 1.23 -26.81
N THR A 248 -30.53 2.10 -26.25
CA THR A 248 -29.57 2.92 -27.00
C THR A 248 -28.20 2.86 -26.36
N MET A 249 -27.16 3.14 -27.13
CA MET A 249 -25.80 3.22 -26.64
C MET A 249 -25.18 4.57 -27.01
N ASP A 250 -24.78 5.33 -26.00
CA ASP A 250 -24.18 6.65 -26.16
C ASP A 250 -22.66 6.55 -26.00
N TRP A 251 -21.94 7.00 -27.00
CA TRP A 251 -20.49 7.11 -27.02
C TRP A 251 -20.07 8.58 -26.88
N TYR A 252 -19.18 8.86 -25.93
CA TYR A 252 -18.51 10.15 -25.77
C TYR A 252 -17.00 9.92 -25.93
N VAL A 253 -16.48 10.15 -27.15
CA VAL A 253 -15.14 9.79 -27.55
C VAL A 253 -14.49 10.90 -28.38
N ASP A 254 -13.16 10.85 -28.56
CA ASP A 254 -12.41 11.79 -29.38
C ASP A 254 -12.88 11.72 -30.85
N LYS A 255 -13.13 12.86 -31.47
CA LYS A 255 -13.62 13.00 -32.84
C LYS A 255 -12.83 12.20 -33.87
N LYS A 256 -11.50 12.05 -33.67
CA LYS A 256 -10.65 11.24 -34.55
C LYS A 256 -11.02 9.76 -34.61
N HIS A 257 -11.81 9.26 -33.67
CA HIS A 257 -12.25 7.87 -33.61
C HIS A 257 -13.68 7.67 -34.17
N HIS A 258 -14.42 8.74 -34.52
CA HIS A 258 -15.82 8.65 -34.93
C HIS A 258 -16.00 7.77 -36.16
N ASP A 259 -15.26 8.02 -37.26
CA ASP A 259 -15.41 7.28 -38.50
C ASP A 259 -15.06 5.79 -38.33
N SER A 260 -13.97 5.49 -37.63
CA SER A 260 -13.54 4.10 -37.37
C SER A 260 -14.53 3.35 -36.46
N LEU A 261 -15.10 4.05 -35.47
CA LEU A 261 -16.12 3.50 -34.59
C LEU A 261 -17.39 3.23 -35.37
N LEU A 262 -17.88 4.21 -36.16
CA LEU A 262 -19.08 4.07 -36.99
C LEU A 262 -18.95 2.89 -37.98
N ALA A 263 -17.80 2.78 -38.65
CA ALA A 263 -17.52 1.64 -39.55
C ALA A 263 -17.62 0.29 -38.80
N THR A 264 -17.09 0.22 -37.59
CA THR A 264 -17.17 -0.99 -36.76
C THR A 264 -18.60 -1.28 -36.33
N LEU A 265 -19.39 -0.29 -35.91
CA LEU A 265 -20.78 -0.46 -35.51
C LEU A 265 -21.66 -0.91 -36.69
N ASN A 266 -21.40 -0.41 -37.90
CA ASN A 266 -22.08 -0.87 -39.13
C ASN A 266 -21.74 -2.34 -39.46
N HIS A 267 -20.45 -2.75 -39.28
CA HIS A 267 -20.04 -4.14 -39.45
C HIS A 267 -20.84 -5.13 -38.56
N TYR A 268 -21.18 -4.69 -37.33
CA TYR A 268 -21.98 -5.49 -36.40
C TYR A 268 -23.48 -5.29 -36.54
N ASP A 269 -23.93 -4.46 -37.47
CA ASP A 269 -25.38 -4.13 -37.69
C ASP A 269 -26.06 -3.56 -36.43
N ILE A 270 -25.35 -2.65 -35.72
CA ILE A 270 -25.87 -2.00 -34.48
C ILE A 270 -25.70 -0.47 -34.49
N ALA A 271 -25.36 0.11 -35.64
CA ALA A 271 -25.13 1.55 -35.74
C ALA A 271 -26.40 2.38 -35.41
N ASP A 272 -27.58 1.86 -35.75
CA ASP A 272 -28.88 2.46 -35.44
C ASP A 272 -29.24 2.49 -33.94
N LEU A 273 -28.61 1.64 -33.13
CA LEU A 273 -28.69 1.68 -31.67
C LEU A 273 -27.76 2.69 -31.02
N CYS A 274 -26.80 3.25 -31.77
CA CYS A 274 -25.68 4.00 -31.23
C CYS A 274 -25.73 5.49 -31.57
N GLN A 275 -25.36 6.33 -30.60
CA GLN A 275 -25.09 7.75 -30.80
C GLN A 275 -23.63 8.03 -30.49
N ILE A 276 -22.90 8.66 -31.44
CA ILE A 276 -21.49 9.00 -31.29
C ILE A 276 -21.38 10.50 -31.06
N ASN A 277 -20.85 10.90 -29.92
CA ASN A 277 -20.70 12.27 -29.48
C ASN A 277 -19.23 12.61 -29.25
N ASP A 278 -18.87 13.89 -29.35
CA ASP A 278 -17.57 14.41 -28.97
C ASP A 278 -17.35 14.34 -27.45
N TYR A 279 -16.11 14.51 -27.03
CA TYR A 279 -15.78 14.64 -25.61
C TYR A 279 -16.56 15.78 -24.97
N VAL A 280 -17.00 15.51 -23.75
CA VAL A 280 -17.60 16.53 -22.88
C VAL A 280 -16.65 16.89 -21.74
N PRO A 281 -16.78 18.11 -21.19
CA PRO A 281 -16.06 18.49 -19.98
C PRO A 281 -16.35 17.50 -18.83
N ILE A 282 -15.38 17.33 -17.94
CA ILE A 282 -15.51 16.44 -16.77
C ILE A 282 -16.69 16.82 -15.87
N THR A 283 -17.07 18.09 -15.87
CA THR A 283 -18.23 18.64 -15.14
C THR A 283 -19.57 18.05 -15.60
N ASP A 284 -19.65 17.57 -16.83
CA ASP A 284 -20.89 17.07 -17.44
C ASP A 284 -21.01 15.53 -17.27
N ILE A 285 -19.90 14.85 -17.02
CA ILE A 285 -19.86 13.39 -16.81
C ILE A 285 -20.83 12.90 -15.71
N PRO A 286 -20.95 13.58 -14.54
CA PRO A 286 -21.90 13.16 -13.52
C PRO A 286 -23.35 13.12 -14.01
N ALA A 287 -23.78 14.12 -14.79
CA ALA A 287 -25.12 14.19 -15.35
C ALA A 287 -25.39 13.04 -16.36
N LEU A 288 -24.42 12.76 -17.23
CA LEU A 288 -24.48 11.63 -18.16
C LEU A 288 -24.58 10.29 -17.44
N LEU A 289 -23.74 10.09 -16.42
CA LEU A 289 -23.77 8.87 -15.61
C LEU A 289 -25.09 8.72 -14.84
N GLN A 290 -25.67 9.81 -14.32
CA GLN A 290 -26.96 9.77 -13.64
C GLN A 290 -28.12 9.42 -14.60
N GLN A 291 -28.03 9.76 -15.88
CA GLN A 291 -29.02 9.48 -16.91
C GLN A 291 -28.81 8.13 -17.61
N CYS A 292 -27.66 7.47 -17.45
CA CYS A 292 -27.45 6.18 -18.05
C CYS A 292 -28.15 5.06 -17.24
N SER A 293 -28.43 3.95 -17.92
CA SER A 293 -28.95 2.73 -17.30
C SER A 293 -27.83 1.76 -16.95
N ILE A 294 -26.80 1.65 -17.79
CA ILE A 294 -25.59 0.87 -17.55
C ILE A 294 -24.38 1.71 -17.99
N ALA A 295 -23.40 1.83 -17.13
CA ALA A 295 -22.12 2.45 -17.46
C ALA A 295 -21.10 1.41 -17.91
N LEU A 296 -20.40 1.67 -19.02
CA LEU A 296 -19.51 0.73 -19.66
C LEU A 296 -18.03 1.02 -19.34
N ILE A 297 -17.27 -0.02 -19.11
CA ILE A 297 -15.80 0.02 -19.02
C ILE A 297 -15.26 -1.06 -19.97
N PHE A 298 -14.41 -0.67 -20.90
CA PHE A 298 -13.69 -1.62 -21.75
C PHE A 298 -12.34 -1.96 -21.16
N SER A 299 -12.05 -3.24 -21.13
CA SER A 299 -10.82 -3.82 -20.63
C SER A 299 -10.54 -5.13 -21.36
N ASN A 300 -9.35 -5.68 -21.20
CA ASN A 300 -8.98 -7.00 -21.69
C ASN A 300 -8.39 -7.80 -20.54
N LYS A 301 -8.33 -9.14 -20.73
CA LYS A 301 -7.70 -10.03 -19.77
C LYS A 301 -6.26 -9.62 -19.52
N ALA A 302 -5.88 -9.49 -18.24
CA ALA A 302 -4.50 -9.29 -17.85
C ALA A 302 -3.67 -10.51 -18.27
N THR A 303 -2.60 -10.28 -19.01
CA THR A 303 -1.68 -11.33 -19.47
C THR A 303 -0.29 -11.06 -18.92
N ALA A 304 0.60 -12.06 -18.94
CA ALA A 304 1.98 -11.88 -18.47
C ALA A 304 2.73 -10.72 -19.17
N GLN A 305 2.28 -10.31 -20.36
CA GLN A 305 2.86 -9.24 -21.16
C GLN A 305 1.94 -8.01 -21.26
N GLY A 306 0.73 -8.08 -20.74
CA GLY A 306 -0.29 -7.04 -20.79
C GLY A 306 -0.32 -6.15 -19.53
N PRO A 307 -1.20 -5.16 -19.52
CA PRO A 307 -1.34 -4.29 -18.36
C PRO A 307 -1.91 -5.04 -17.15
N HIS A 308 -1.31 -4.80 -15.99
CA HIS A 308 -1.75 -5.35 -14.71
C HIS A 308 -2.13 -4.25 -13.73
N GLY A 309 -3.05 -4.54 -12.81
CA GLY A 309 -3.37 -3.65 -11.69
C GLY A 309 -4.02 -2.32 -12.09
N VAL A 310 -4.53 -2.20 -13.32
CA VAL A 310 -5.16 -0.97 -13.80
C VAL A 310 -6.53 -0.81 -13.14
N LEU A 311 -6.67 0.25 -12.34
CA LEU A 311 -7.95 0.68 -11.79
C LEU A 311 -8.28 2.06 -12.35
N THR A 312 -9.19 2.08 -13.31
CA THR A 312 -9.63 3.32 -13.97
C THR A 312 -10.43 4.20 -13.01
N THR A 313 -10.27 5.51 -13.10
CA THR A 313 -11.08 6.49 -12.34
C THR A 313 -12.57 6.37 -12.65
N LYS A 314 -12.93 5.99 -13.89
CA LYS A 314 -14.32 5.74 -14.28
C LYS A 314 -15.04 4.75 -13.37
N PHE A 315 -14.34 3.70 -12.92
CA PHE A 315 -14.92 2.72 -12.01
C PHE A 315 -15.41 3.38 -10.71
N PHE A 316 -14.57 4.24 -10.11
CA PHE A 316 -14.93 4.95 -8.87
C PHE A 316 -16.07 5.96 -9.11
N GLU A 317 -16.06 6.65 -10.23
CA GLU A 317 -17.12 7.59 -10.61
C GLU A 317 -18.48 6.88 -10.78
N ILE A 318 -18.50 5.72 -11.45
CA ILE A 318 -19.67 4.85 -11.60
C ILE A 318 -20.13 4.34 -10.22
N LEU A 319 -19.20 3.91 -9.38
CA LEU A 319 -19.48 3.46 -8.01
C LEU A 319 -20.15 4.56 -7.19
N GLY A 320 -19.67 5.82 -7.33
CA GLY A 320 -20.23 6.98 -6.63
C GLY A 320 -21.67 7.31 -7.02
N VAL A 321 -22.02 7.21 -8.30
CA VAL A 321 -23.38 7.45 -8.77
C VAL A 321 -24.31 6.24 -8.63
N LYS A 322 -23.80 5.11 -8.14
CA LYS A 322 -24.55 3.86 -7.94
C LYS A 322 -25.23 3.34 -9.21
N LYS A 323 -24.56 3.46 -10.35
CA LYS A 323 -25.05 2.86 -11.60
C LYS A 323 -24.45 1.46 -11.80
N PRO A 324 -25.21 0.54 -12.44
CA PRO A 324 -24.66 -0.76 -12.83
C PRO A 324 -23.46 -0.59 -13.76
N ALA A 325 -22.31 -1.14 -13.38
CA ALA A 325 -21.12 -1.16 -14.22
C ALA A 325 -21.05 -2.45 -15.04
N LEU A 326 -20.85 -2.35 -16.35
CA LEU A 326 -20.55 -3.49 -17.21
C LEU A 326 -19.12 -3.36 -17.74
N VAL A 327 -18.26 -4.24 -17.26
CA VAL A 327 -16.86 -4.33 -17.71
C VAL A 327 -16.75 -5.41 -18.79
N VAL A 328 -16.37 -5.01 -20.00
CA VAL A 328 -16.22 -5.91 -21.15
C VAL A 328 -14.84 -5.64 -21.81
N ARG A 329 -13.96 -6.62 -21.91
CA ARG A 329 -14.01 -7.93 -21.26
C ARG A 329 -13.51 -7.81 -19.82
N SER A 330 -13.80 -8.80 -18.99
CA SER A 330 -13.19 -8.88 -17.66
C SER A 330 -11.66 -8.95 -17.78
N ASP A 331 -10.95 -8.14 -16.99
CA ASP A 331 -9.49 -8.24 -16.85
C ASP A 331 -9.06 -9.52 -16.10
N GLN A 332 -10.02 -10.23 -15.50
CA GLN A 332 -9.80 -11.38 -14.61
C GLN A 332 -8.77 -11.11 -13.53
N HIS A 333 -8.71 -9.86 -13.06
CA HIS A 333 -7.71 -9.34 -12.14
C HIS A 333 -8.29 -8.19 -11.30
N SER A 334 -7.50 -7.17 -11.01
CA SER A 334 -7.77 -6.10 -10.05
C SER A 334 -9.10 -5.37 -10.23
N LEU A 335 -9.52 -5.10 -11.47
CA LEU A 335 -10.77 -4.40 -11.73
C LEU A 335 -11.99 -5.31 -11.49
N SER A 336 -11.95 -6.55 -12.01
CA SER A 336 -13.02 -7.53 -11.82
C SER A 336 -13.15 -7.95 -10.35
N ASP A 337 -12.04 -8.07 -9.63
CA ASP A 337 -12.06 -8.38 -8.19
C ASP A 337 -12.74 -7.25 -7.40
N LEU A 338 -12.34 -6.01 -7.68
CA LEU A 338 -12.90 -4.84 -6.98
C LEU A 338 -14.38 -4.62 -7.32
N LEU A 339 -14.77 -4.85 -8.59
CA LEU A 339 -16.16 -4.80 -9.02
C LEU A 339 -17.04 -5.81 -8.24
N LYS A 340 -16.53 -7.02 -8.04
CA LYS A 340 -17.19 -8.06 -7.26
C LYS A 340 -17.23 -7.72 -5.77
N GLU A 341 -16.13 -7.26 -5.18
CA GLU A 341 -16.03 -6.86 -3.78
C GLU A 341 -17.03 -5.74 -3.43
N THR A 342 -17.24 -4.81 -4.36
CA THR A 342 -18.14 -3.68 -4.17
C THR A 342 -19.57 -3.93 -4.63
N ASN A 343 -19.87 -5.08 -5.23
CA ASN A 343 -21.15 -5.37 -5.87
C ASN A 343 -21.55 -4.28 -6.90
N ALA A 344 -20.58 -3.75 -7.65
CA ALA A 344 -20.83 -2.60 -8.53
C ALA A 344 -21.40 -2.98 -9.91
N GLY A 345 -21.46 -4.27 -10.25
CA GLY A 345 -21.98 -4.73 -11.53
C GLY A 345 -21.31 -6.02 -12.02
N LEU A 346 -21.11 -6.16 -13.33
CA LEU A 346 -20.61 -7.38 -13.97
C LEU A 346 -19.31 -7.14 -14.74
N ALA A 347 -18.32 -8.02 -14.53
CA ALA A 347 -17.16 -8.18 -15.42
C ALA A 347 -17.34 -9.45 -16.25
N ALA A 348 -17.64 -9.31 -17.55
CA ALA A 348 -18.06 -10.41 -18.42
C ALA A 348 -16.98 -10.86 -19.41
N ASN A 349 -16.89 -12.17 -19.64
CA ASN A 349 -16.04 -12.79 -20.65
C ASN A 349 -16.82 -13.60 -21.70
N ASP A 350 -18.13 -13.70 -21.53
CA ASP A 350 -19.02 -14.43 -22.43
C ASP A 350 -20.26 -13.60 -22.76
N LYS A 351 -20.80 -13.85 -23.95
CA LYS A 351 -21.93 -13.14 -24.50
C LYS A 351 -23.24 -13.37 -23.71
N ILE A 352 -23.44 -14.56 -23.18
CA ILE A 352 -24.66 -14.93 -22.45
C ILE A 352 -24.76 -14.10 -21.17
N SER A 353 -23.66 -13.96 -20.44
CA SER A 353 -23.61 -13.13 -19.22
C SER A 353 -23.88 -11.65 -19.53
N VAL A 354 -23.36 -11.11 -20.64
CA VAL A 354 -23.62 -9.73 -21.07
C VAL A 354 -25.11 -9.55 -21.38
N ILE A 355 -25.71 -10.46 -22.18
CA ILE A 355 -27.14 -10.39 -22.54
C ILE A 355 -28.00 -10.47 -21.29
N ARG A 356 -27.73 -11.39 -20.37
CA ARG A 356 -28.47 -11.53 -19.11
C ARG A 356 -28.43 -10.26 -18.31
N PHE A 357 -27.22 -9.72 -18.08
CA PHE A 357 -27.04 -8.50 -17.30
C PHE A 357 -27.77 -7.30 -17.89
N ILE A 358 -27.75 -7.15 -19.22
CA ILE A 358 -28.52 -6.10 -19.92
C ILE A 358 -30.00 -6.30 -19.71
N LYS A 359 -30.54 -7.52 -19.88
CA LYS A 359 -31.99 -7.83 -19.71
C LYS A 359 -32.46 -7.59 -18.27
N ASP A 360 -31.67 -8.00 -17.27
CA ASP A 360 -32.01 -7.81 -15.85
C ASP A 360 -32.13 -6.33 -15.51
N ASN A 361 -31.16 -5.51 -15.97
CA ASN A 361 -31.22 -4.07 -15.80
C ASN A 361 -32.30 -3.39 -16.65
N TYR A 362 -32.59 -3.92 -17.82
CA TYR A 362 -33.73 -3.46 -18.65
C TYR A 362 -35.05 -3.66 -17.94
N ALA A 363 -35.26 -4.81 -17.32
CA ALA A 363 -36.46 -5.09 -16.52
C ALA A 363 -36.60 -4.14 -15.32
N GLN A 364 -35.48 -3.83 -14.66
CA GLN A 364 -35.45 -2.82 -13.57
C GLN A 364 -35.85 -1.44 -14.10
N TRP A 365 -35.29 -1.03 -15.26
CA TRP A 365 -35.58 0.25 -15.88
C TRP A 365 -37.06 0.35 -16.33
N ILE A 366 -37.63 -0.69 -16.93
CA ILE A 366 -39.06 -0.73 -17.30
C ILE A 366 -39.94 -0.48 -16.06
N LYS A 367 -39.59 -1.09 -14.93
CA LYS A 367 -40.37 -0.95 -13.69
C LYS A 367 -40.26 0.44 -13.07
N ASN A 368 -39.08 1.05 -13.09
CA ASN A 368 -38.76 2.25 -12.29
C ASN A 368 -38.58 3.51 -13.14
N GLY A 369 -38.25 3.38 -14.43
CA GLY A 369 -37.79 4.45 -15.32
C GLY A 369 -36.28 4.77 -15.18
N TYR A 370 -35.60 4.08 -14.29
CA TYR A 370 -34.15 4.22 -14.04
C TYR A 370 -33.56 2.90 -13.50
N THR A 371 -32.25 2.81 -13.45
CA THR A 371 -31.50 1.72 -12.79
C THR A 371 -30.68 2.24 -11.63
N LEU A 372 -30.55 1.43 -10.60
CA LEU A 372 -29.60 1.62 -9.49
C LEU A 372 -28.96 0.28 -9.13
N GLN A 373 -27.69 0.33 -8.81
CA GLN A 373 -26.93 -0.80 -8.29
C GLN A 373 -26.77 -0.63 -6.78
N ASP A 374 -27.17 -1.64 -6.03
CA ASP A 374 -26.91 -1.69 -4.59
C ASP A 374 -25.45 -2.08 -4.35
N ASN A 375 -24.58 -1.09 -4.48
CA ASN A 375 -23.15 -1.26 -4.34
C ASN A 375 -22.63 -0.72 -3.00
N ASN A 376 -21.51 -1.27 -2.54
CA ASN A 376 -20.79 -0.78 -1.39
C ASN A 376 -19.73 0.24 -1.84
N ASN A 377 -20.00 1.51 -1.66
CA ASN A 377 -19.11 2.61 -2.00
C ASN A 377 -18.40 3.25 -0.78
N ILE A 378 -18.57 2.66 0.41
CA ILE A 378 -17.92 3.13 1.65
C ILE A 378 -16.40 2.98 1.53
N GLY A 379 -15.67 4.02 1.88
CA GLY A 379 -14.21 4.06 1.82
C GLY A 379 -13.65 4.46 0.46
N PHE A 380 -14.50 4.80 -0.54
CA PHE A 380 -14.06 5.14 -1.90
C PHE A 380 -14.30 6.61 -2.30
N SER A 381 -14.83 7.46 -1.42
CA SER A 381 -14.87 8.89 -1.69
C SER A 381 -13.47 9.53 -1.54
N ARG A 382 -13.23 10.64 -2.21
CA ARG A 382 -11.94 11.36 -2.10
C ARG A 382 -11.70 11.95 -0.72
N SER A 383 -12.75 12.33 0.01
CA SER A 383 -12.63 12.78 1.39
C SER A 383 -12.22 11.63 2.33
N GLU A 384 -12.74 10.43 2.12
CA GLU A 384 -12.32 9.24 2.87
C GLU A 384 -10.87 8.85 2.56
N GLN A 385 -10.45 8.95 1.28
CA GLN A 385 -9.05 8.73 0.90
C GLN A 385 -8.12 9.77 1.55
N ALA A 386 -8.53 11.04 1.57
CA ALA A 386 -7.78 12.10 2.25
C ALA A 386 -7.70 11.86 3.76
N THR A 387 -8.76 11.31 4.37
CA THR A 387 -8.74 10.89 5.79
C THR A 387 -7.71 9.79 6.03
N GLN A 388 -7.60 8.81 5.12
CA GLN A 388 -6.58 7.76 5.22
C GLN A 388 -5.17 8.34 5.12
N PHE A 389 -4.93 9.31 4.22
CA PHE A 389 -3.66 10.03 4.14
C PHE A 389 -3.37 10.83 5.41
N GLU A 390 -4.35 11.57 5.93
CA GLU A 390 -4.17 12.36 7.15
C GLU A 390 -3.86 11.48 8.36
N ASN A 391 -4.55 10.35 8.52
CA ASN A 391 -4.26 9.38 9.57
C ASN A 391 -2.83 8.83 9.44
N LEU A 392 -2.40 8.53 8.21
CA LEU A 392 -1.04 8.12 7.92
C LEU A 392 -0.03 9.23 8.30
N PHE A 393 -0.27 10.48 7.92
CA PHE A 393 0.60 11.60 8.24
C PHE A 393 0.66 11.85 9.75
N ASN A 394 -0.47 11.80 10.42
CA ASN A 394 -0.54 11.93 11.87
C ASN A 394 0.26 10.83 12.59
N SER A 395 0.19 9.60 12.09
CA SER A 395 1.00 8.50 12.64
C SER A 395 2.51 8.70 12.43
N LEU A 396 2.90 9.34 11.30
CA LEU A 396 4.29 9.70 11.02
C LEU A 396 4.82 10.81 11.92
N LEU A 397 3.94 11.71 12.35
CA LEU A 397 4.28 12.88 13.16
C LEU A 397 4.08 12.66 14.66
N SER A 398 3.36 11.62 15.06
CA SER A 398 3.22 11.22 16.46
C SER A 398 4.50 10.59 17.00
N THR A 399 4.63 10.53 18.33
CA THR A 399 5.69 9.73 18.97
C THR A 399 5.48 8.26 18.58
N PRO A 400 6.47 7.62 17.93
CA PRO A 400 6.27 6.25 17.46
C PRO A 400 6.19 5.30 18.65
N ILE A 401 5.39 4.24 18.49
CA ILE A 401 5.35 3.13 19.42
C ILE A 401 6.73 2.51 19.52
N LEU A 402 7.14 2.16 20.74
CA LEU A 402 8.38 1.47 20.97
C LEU A 402 8.16 -0.06 21.00
N LEU A 403 8.64 -0.76 19.98
CA LEU A 403 8.72 -2.22 20.01
C LEU A 403 9.94 -2.61 20.84
N THR A 404 9.79 -3.56 21.75
CA THR A 404 10.91 -4.07 22.53
C THR A 404 10.87 -5.59 22.64
N ASP A 405 12.05 -6.24 22.49
CA ASP A 405 12.22 -7.63 22.90
C ASP A 405 12.28 -7.71 24.43
N ILE A 406 12.09 -8.89 24.99
CA ILE A 406 12.09 -9.11 26.43
C ILE A 406 13.42 -9.76 26.86
N CYS A 407 13.74 -10.92 26.26
CA CYS A 407 14.95 -11.68 26.57
C CYS A 407 16.19 -10.85 26.23
N TRP A 408 17.14 -10.74 27.15
CA TRP A 408 18.45 -10.05 26.95
C TRP A 408 18.33 -8.62 26.45
N THR A 409 17.11 -8.11 26.35
CA THR A 409 16.81 -6.71 25.96
C THR A 409 16.30 -5.92 27.15
N LEU A 410 15.20 -6.35 27.78
CA LEU A 410 14.66 -5.72 29.00
C LEU A 410 15.32 -6.24 30.27
N PHE A 411 15.74 -7.49 30.25
CA PHE A 411 16.29 -8.19 31.42
C PHE A 411 17.53 -8.98 31.06
N TYR A 412 18.47 -9.05 31.99
CA TYR A 412 19.60 -9.98 31.94
C TYR A 412 19.09 -11.41 32.21
N SER A 413 18.32 -11.96 31.27
CA SER A 413 17.64 -13.25 31.44
C SER A 413 17.25 -13.87 30.10
N ASN A 414 17.47 -15.17 29.97
CA ASN A 414 16.74 -15.99 29.00
C ASN A 414 15.37 -16.31 29.58
N THR A 415 14.43 -15.38 29.43
CA THR A 415 13.13 -15.41 30.12
C THR A 415 12.33 -16.70 29.92
N THR A 416 12.50 -17.42 28.80
CA THR A 416 11.89 -18.74 28.61
C THR A 416 12.53 -19.79 29.50
N MET A 417 13.86 -19.92 29.46
CA MET A 417 14.55 -20.99 30.17
C MET A 417 14.60 -20.74 31.68
N ASP A 418 14.77 -19.46 32.06
CA ASP A 418 14.82 -19.10 33.49
C ASP A 418 13.42 -19.22 34.15
N PHE A 419 12.34 -18.97 33.39
CA PHE A 419 10.96 -19.25 33.85
C PHE A 419 10.73 -20.75 34.03
N LEU A 420 11.20 -21.59 33.12
CA LEU A 420 11.11 -23.03 33.26
C LEU A 420 11.92 -23.53 34.48
N ASP A 421 13.14 -22.99 34.70
CA ASP A 421 13.96 -23.28 35.88
C ASP A 421 13.28 -22.83 37.20
N PHE A 422 12.46 -21.74 37.13
CA PHE A 422 11.66 -21.25 38.25
C PHE A 422 10.46 -22.16 38.59
N VAL A 423 9.73 -22.64 37.58
CA VAL A 423 8.48 -23.40 37.74
C VAL A 423 8.71 -24.89 37.94
N VAL A 424 9.61 -25.49 37.14
CA VAL A 424 9.78 -26.95 37.08
C VAL A 424 10.88 -27.40 38.03
N LYS A 425 10.50 -28.25 39.00
CA LYS A 425 11.44 -28.80 40.00
C LYS A 425 11.72 -30.29 39.81
N ASP A 426 11.27 -30.86 38.68
CA ASP A 426 11.44 -32.28 38.36
C ASP A 426 12.92 -32.63 38.10
N LYS A 427 13.36 -33.81 38.64
CA LYS A 427 14.74 -34.29 38.48
C LYS A 427 15.12 -34.55 37.01
N SER A 428 14.19 -35.06 36.23
CA SER A 428 14.41 -35.33 34.79
C SER A 428 14.59 -34.03 34.01
N TYR A 429 13.81 -33.02 34.36
CA TYR A 429 14.00 -31.67 33.80
C TYR A 429 15.40 -31.14 34.11
N LEU A 430 15.82 -31.18 35.38
CA LEU A 430 17.13 -30.70 35.79
C LEU A 430 18.27 -31.43 35.06
N HIS A 431 18.11 -32.75 34.84
CA HIS A 431 19.09 -33.51 34.06
C HIS A 431 19.18 -33.02 32.61
N ILE A 432 18.04 -32.85 31.92
CA ILE A 432 18.00 -32.34 30.55
C ILE A 432 18.53 -30.89 30.49
N ARG A 433 18.16 -30.09 31.45
CA ARG A 433 18.62 -28.70 31.55
C ARG A 433 20.15 -28.61 31.70
N ASN A 434 20.74 -29.46 32.52
CA ASN A 434 22.19 -29.55 32.68
C ASN A 434 22.88 -30.12 31.44
N LEU A 435 22.27 -31.12 30.78
CA LEU A 435 22.78 -31.65 29.52
C LEU A 435 22.78 -30.58 28.42
N SER A 436 21.75 -29.75 28.38
CA SER A 436 21.62 -28.66 27.39
C SER A 436 22.72 -27.57 27.50
N LYS A 437 23.37 -27.48 28.68
CA LYS A 437 24.50 -26.55 28.89
C LYS A 437 25.82 -27.06 28.30
N LYS A 438 25.92 -28.36 27.97
CA LYS A 438 27.16 -28.94 27.41
C LYS A 438 27.43 -28.43 25.99
N PRO A 439 28.68 -28.09 25.65
CA PRO A 439 29.02 -27.46 24.37
C PRO A 439 28.54 -28.25 23.16
N PHE A 440 28.69 -29.57 23.14
CA PHE A 440 28.29 -30.40 22.00
C PHE A 440 26.76 -30.39 21.77
N VAL A 441 25.95 -30.42 22.85
CA VAL A 441 24.48 -30.36 22.77
C VAL A 441 24.06 -29.00 22.25
N ARG A 442 24.69 -27.93 22.73
CA ARG A 442 24.44 -26.57 22.24
C ARG A 442 24.77 -26.44 20.75
N TYR A 443 25.91 -27.00 20.31
CA TYR A 443 26.29 -26.97 18.91
C TYR A 443 25.34 -27.79 18.03
N ALA A 444 24.98 -28.99 18.43
CA ALA A 444 24.03 -29.86 17.74
C ALA A 444 22.65 -29.20 17.63
N ASN A 445 22.13 -28.62 18.73
CA ASN A 445 20.86 -27.89 18.73
C ASN A 445 20.90 -26.64 17.82
N LEU A 446 22.03 -25.91 17.81
CA LEU A 446 22.22 -24.76 16.90
C LEU A 446 22.22 -25.18 15.42
N LEU A 447 22.85 -26.33 15.12
CA LEU A 447 22.86 -26.87 13.74
C LEU A 447 21.44 -27.27 13.29
N ILE A 448 20.70 -27.97 14.14
CA ILE A 448 19.30 -28.36 13.90
C ILE A 448 18.44 -27.09 13.71
N PHE A 449 18.64 -26.09 14.57
CA PHE A 449 17.93 -24.83 14.44
C PHE A 449 18.22 -24.12 13.11
N LYS A 450 19.47 -24.10 12.66
CA LYS A 450 19.85 -23.50 11.36
C LYS A 450 19.25 -24.24 10.16
N LEU A 451 19.17 -25.59 10.24
CA LEU A 451 18.69 -26.41 9.13
C LEU A 451 17.16 -26.51 9.08
N PHE A 452 16.52 -26.62 10.23
CA PHE A 452 15.09 -26.93 10.33
C PHE A 452 14.25 -25.85 11.01
N GLY A 453 14.88 -24.81 11.55
CA GLY A 453 14.18 -23.73 12.27
C GLY A 453 13.59 -24.14 13.62
N VAL A 454 14.02 -25.29 14.19
CA VAL A 454 13.46 -25.87 15.40
C VAL A 454 14.50 -25.91 16.52
N ASP A 455 14.18 -25.33 17.67
CA ASP A 455 14.95 -25.47 18.90
C ASP A 455 14.42 -26.68 19.71
N LEU A 456 15.11 -27.82 19.56
CA LEU A 456 14.70 -29.06 20.21
C LEU A 456 14.86 -29.02 21.74
N VAL A 457 15.90 -28.37 22.24
CA VAL A 457 16.14 -28.19 23.67
C VAL A 457 15.00 -27.42 24.31
N ARG A 458 14.63 -26.28 23.70
CA ARG A 458 13.52 -25.43 24.14
C ARG A 458 12.20 -26.21 24.14
N ARG A 459 11.88 -26.89 23.04
CA ARG A 459 10.65 -27.73 22.95
C ARG A 459 10.60 -28.79 24.02
N LYS A 460 11.72 -29.50 24.26
CA LYS A 460 11.80 -30.53 25.28
C LYS A 460 11.63 -29.93 26.68
N CYS A 461 12.25 -28.79 26.97
CA CYS A 461 12.08 -28.14 28.27
C CYS A 461 10.63 -27.63 28.47
N VAL A 462 9.99 -27.07 27.45
CA VAL A 462 8.59 -26.64 27.53
C VAL A 462 7.64 -27.80 27.76
N SER A 463 7.95 -29.01 27.28
CA SER A 463 7.09 -30.18 27.49
C SER A 463 6.85 -30.52 28.96
N TYR A 464 7.71 -30.06 29.87
CA TYR A 464 7.53 -30.22 31.32
C TYR A 464 6.49 -29.30 31.95
N LEU A 465 5.92 -28.35 31.16
CA LEU A 465 4.76 -27.59 31.59
C LEU A 465 3.43 -28.32 31.36
N ARG A 466 3.47 -29.55 30.84
CA ARG A 466 2.26 -30.35 30.65
C ARG A 466 1.57 -30.58 32.00
N GLY A 467 0.25 -30.38 32.03
CA GLY A 467 -0.58 -30.61 33.20
C GLY A 467 -0.84 -29.38 34.07
N PHE A 468 -0.07 -28.31 33.90
CA PHE A 468 -0.37 -27.04 34.58
C PHE A 468 -1.59 -26.38 33.94
N SER A 469 -2.45 -25.77 34.77
CA SER A 469 -3.50 -24.89 34.24
C SER A 469 -2.94 -23.57 33.76
N ARG A 470 -3.70 -22.86 32.90
CA ARG A 470 -3.33 -21.52 32.41
C ARG A 470 -3.19 -20.55 33.60
N THR A 471 -4.11 -20.60 34.53
CA THR A 471 -4.13 -19.74 35.73
C THR A 471 -2.91 -19.98 36.61
N GLU A 472 -2.54 -21.26 36.85
CA GLU A 472 -1.32 -21.59 37.62
C GLU A 472 -0.06 -21.05 36.94
N LEU A 473 0.08 -21.25 35.60
CA LEU A 473 1.24 -20.75 34.88
C LEU A 473 1.29 -19.23 34.87
N GLN A 474 0.14 -18.54 34.79
CA GLN A 474 0.10 -17.09 34.86
C GLN A 474 0.51 -16.57 36.23
N ASN A 475 0.01 -17.17 37.32
CA ASN A 475 0.41 -16.80 38.67
C ASN A 475 1.92 -17.04 38.89
N LYS A 476 2.46 -18.14 38.39
CA LYS A 476 3.90 -18.44 38.42
C LYS A 476 4.71 -17.41 37.59
N ALA A 477 4.18 -16.92 36.48
CA ALA A 477 4.83 -15.89 35.68
C ALA A 477 4.82 -14.52 36.38
N ASP A 478 3.74 -14.18 37.07
CA ASP A 478 3.65 -12.97 37.89
C ASP A 478 4.64 -13.04 39.10
N GLU A 479 4.72 -14.21 39.79
CA GLU A 479 5.73 -14.46 40.83
C GLU A 479 7.16 -14.37 40.29
N PHE A 480 7.44 -14.97 39.11
CA PHE A 480 8.73 -14.93 38.44
C PHE A 480 9.16 -13.52 38.10
N PHE A 481 8.23 -12.68 37.67
CA PHE A 481 8.53 -11.26 37.45
C PHE A 481 9.01 -10.60 38.75
N VAL A 482 8.24 -10.73 39.83
CA VAL A 482 8.53 -10.05 41.10
C VAL A 482 9.81 -10.57 41.76
N GLN A 483 9.97 -11.89 41.82
CA GLN A 483 11.10 -12.49 42.56
C GLN A 483 12.41 -12.54 41.77
N TYR A 484 12.33 -12.63 40.43
CA TYR A 484 13.48 -12.89 39.59
C TYR A 484 13.77 -11.77 38.58
N LEU A 485 12.81 -11.42 37.70
CA LEU A 485 13.06 -10.47 36.61
C LEU A 485 13.26 -9.04 37.11
N SER A 486 12.52 -8.62 38.12
CA SER A 486 12.60 -7.24 38.66
C SER A 486 14.01 -6.84 39.08
N LYS A 487 14.82 -7.82 39.54
CA LYS A 487 16.21 -7.62 39.99
C LYS A 487 17.24 -7.65 38.84
N ARG A 488 16.79 -7.98 37.63
CA ARG A 488 17.64 -8.18 36.44
C ARG A 488 17.36 -7.21 35.31
N LYS A 489 16.78 -6.07 35.62
CA LYS A 489 16.49 -5.04 34.62
C LYS A 489 17.76 -4.49 33.99
N ILE A 490 17.72 -4.21 32.69
CA ILE A 490 18.73 -3.43 31.97
C ILE A 490 18.30 -1.96 32.05
N GLU A 491 18.69 -1.28 33.12
CA GLU A 491 18.20 0.05 33.46
C GLU A 491 18.25 1.05 32.30
N LYS A 492 19.34 1.07 31.53
CA LYS A 492 19.47 1.94 30.34
C LYS A 492 18.35 1.71 29.31
N VAL A 493 17.85 0.47 29.19
CA VAL A 493 16.74 0.15 28.29
C VAL A 493 15.42 0.58 28.92
N TRP A 494 15.24 0.35 30.22
CA TRP A 494 14.03 0.76 30.93
C TRP A 494 13.83 2.28 30.88
N GLN A 495 14.88 3.07 30.96
CA GLN A 495 14.81 4.53 30.78
C GLN A 495 14.28 4.95 29.41
N LEU A 496 14.52 4.16 28.34
CA LEU A 496 13.98 4.43 27.00
C LEU A 496 12.46 4.18 26.90
N LEU A 497 11.88 3.43 27.84
CA LEU A 497 10.45 3.12 27.85
C LEU A 497 9.61 4.24 28.49
N GLU A 498 10.23 5.11 29.31
CA GLU A 498 9.54 6.15 30.06
C GLU A 498 8.78 7.12 29.12
N GLY A 499 7.51 7.34 29.42
CA GLY A 499 6.65 8.24 28.66
C GLY A 499 6.29 7.76 27.24
N ARG A 500 6.56 6.49 26.91
CA ARG A 500 6.31 5.93 25.57
C ARG A 500 5.24 4.84 25.58
N GLU A 501 4.46 4.74 24.52
CA GLU A 501 3.64 3.56 24.25
C GLU A 501 4.55 2.40 23.84
N VAL A 502 4.52 1.32 24.63
CA VAL A 502 5.38 0.13 24.42
C VAL A 502 4.55 -1.03 23.93
N VAL A 503 5.09 -1.78 22.97
CA VAL A 503 4.59 -3.09 22.54
C VAL A 503 5.71 -4.11 22.65
N LEU A 504 5.45 -5.24 23.34
CA LEU A 504 6.42 -6.29 23.53
C LEU A 504 6.40 -7.25 22.33
N VAL A 505 7.57 -7.56 21.77
CA VAL A 505 7.72 -8.51 20.64
C VAL A 505 8.82 -9.49 20.96
N SER A 506 8.49 -10.61 21.56
CA SER A 506 9.47 -11.55 22.05
C SER A 506 9.18 -12.99 21.69
N ALA A 507 10.21 -13.80 21.56
CA ALA A 507 10.06 -15.25 21.47
C ALA A 507 9.82 -15.92 22.83
N THR A 508 9.75 -15.18 23.93
CA THR A 508 9.40 -15.73 25.24
C THR A 508 7.99 -16.34 25.27
N LEU A 509 7.67 -17.11 26.31
CA LEU A 509 6.33 -17.68 26.45
C LEU A 509 5.29 -16.60 26.77
N ASP A 510 4.07 -16.78 26.25
CA ASP A 510 2.97 -15.81 26.35
C ASP A 510 2.62 -15.45 27.80
N VAL A 511 2.62 -16.39 28.73
CA VAL A 511 2.39 -16.14 30.17
C VAL A 511 3.44 -15.21 30.78
N VAL A 512 4.70 -15.34 30.38
CA VAL A 512 5.78 -14.45 30.85
C VAL A 512 5.65 -13.08 30.22
N ALA A 513 5.36 -13.04 28.91
CA ALA A 513 5.15 -11.76 28.20
C ALA A 513 3.96 -11.00 28.77
N GLN A 514 2.88 -11.70 29.13
CA GLN A 514 1.71 -11.11 29.78
C GLN A 514 2.07 -10.50 31.15
N ALA A 515 2.85 -11.22 31.97
CA ALA A 515 3.31 -10.71 33.28
C ALA A 515 4.15 -9.45 33.11
N VAL A 516 5.10 -9.43 32.14
CA VAL A 516 5.91 -8.25 31.83
C VAL A 516 5.05 -7.11 31.31
N SER A 517 4.11 -7.40 30.40
CA SER A 517 3.19 -6.41 29.81
C SER A 517 2.35 -5.70 30.88
N LYS A 518 1.82 -6.46 31.83
CA LYS A 518 1.05 -5.94 32.96
C LYS A 518 1.86 -4.96 33.81
N GLN A 519 3.10 -5.29 34.11
CA GLN A 519 3.98 -4.47 34.94
C GLN A 519 4.48 -3.20 34.22
N LEU A 520 4.72 -3.29 32.91
CA LEU A 520 5.09 -2.15 32.08
C LEU A 520 3.90 -1.27 31.68
N LYS A 521 2.66 -1.73 31.90
CA LYS A 521 1.46 -1.16 31.30
C LYS A 521 1.61 -1.04 29.77
N ALA A 522 2.21 -2.08 29.16
CA ALA A 522 2.42 -2.09 27.72
C ALA A 522 1.07 -2.10 26.99
N LYS A 523 1.02 -1.42 25.84
CA LYS A 523 -0.19 -1.32 25.01
C LYS A 523 -0.64 -2.69 24.49
N ASP A 524 0.33 -3.53 24.14
CA ASP A 524 0.09 -4.89 23.59
C ASP A 524 1.35 -5.75 23.72
N TYR A 525 1.20 -7.06 23.48
CA TYR A 525 2.35 -7.97 23.40
C TYR A 525 2.14 -9.08 22.37
N CYS A 526 3.24 -9.50 21.78
CA CYS A 526 3.34 -10.65 20.89
C CYS A 526 4.40 -11.60 21.40
N ALA A 527 3.99 -12.84 21.68
CA ALA A 527 4.87 -13.84 22.29
C ALA A 527 4.60 -15.24 21.72
N SER A 528 5.49 -16.19 22.01
CA SER A 528 5.26 -17.60 21.65
C SER A 528 4.13 -18.17 22.52
N LYS A 529 3.06 -18.65 21.88
CA LYS A 529 1.85 -19.12 22.57
C LYS A 529 1.99 -20.58 22.99
N LEU A 530 1.73 -20.86 24.26
CA LEU A 530 1.55 -22.21 24.75
C LEU A 530 0.22 -22.79 24.29
N LYS A 531 0.19 -24.09 24.01
CA LYS A 531 -1.03 -24.82 23.63
C LYS A 531 -1.76 -25.33 24.87
N PHE A 532 -3.05 -24.99 24.95
CA PHE A 532 -3.93 -25.43 26.01
C PHE A 532 -5.12 -26.20 25.44
N VAL A 533 -5.55 -27.23 26.16
CA VAL A 533 -6.79 -27.97 25.91
C VAL A 533 -7.56 -28.00 27.22
N ASN A 534 -8.79 -27.56 27.23
CA ASN A 534 -9.62 -27.41 28.43
C ASN A 534 -8.87 -26.70 29.59
N ASP A 535 -8.20 -25.62 29.26
CA ASP A 535 -7.38 -24.79 30.16
C ASP A 535 -6.12 -25.47 30.76
N ILE A 536 -5.80 -26.68 30.34
CA ILE A 536 -4.60 -27.41 30.74
C ILE A 536 -3.54 -27.34 29.65
N CYS A 537 -2.32 -26.99 30.04
CA CYS A 537 -1.17 -26.90 29.14
C CYS A 537 -0.79 -28.29 28.61
N THR A 538 -0.67 -28.44 27.30
CA THR A 538 -0.25 -29.70 26.66
C THR A 538 1.27 -29.89 26.70
N GLY A 539 2.04 -28.88 27.11
CA GLY A 539 3.49 -28.89 27.03
C GLY A 539 4.03 -28.64 25.63
N GLU A 540 3.19 -28.10 24.71
CA GLU A 540 3.55 -27.76 23.35
C GLU A 540 3.45 -26.23 23.13
N ILE A 541 4.22 -25.72 22.16
CA ILE A 541 4.10 -24.35 21.67
C ILE A 541 3.18 -24.39 20.44
N GLU A 542 2.02 -23.73 20.51
CA GLU A 542 1.06 -23.61 19.43
C GLU A 542 1.58 -22.69 18.31
N LYS A 543 2.12 -21.54 18.69
CA LYS A 543 2.70 -20.56 17.77
C LYS A 543 4.04 -20.10 18.31
N ASP A 544 5.12 -20.45 17.61
CA ASP A 544 6.48 -20.08 17.99
C ASP A 544 6.93 -18.81 17.24
N LEU A 545 7.35 -17.79 17.97
CA LEU A 545 7.87 -16.56 17.41
C LEU A 545 9.40 -16.55 17.21
N LEU A 546 10.10 -17.63 17.53
CA LEU A 546 11.56 -17.67 17.48
C LEU A 546 12.13 -17.29 16.09
N ASN A 547 11.44 -17.69 15.01
CA ASN A 547 11.81 -17.37 13.61
C ASN A 547 10.77 -16.51 12.90
N SER A 548 9.67 -16.12 13.54
CA SER A 548 8.52 -15.50 12.89
C SER A 548 8.20 -14.08 13.37
N LYS A 549 9.03 -13.48 14.23
CA LYS A 549 8.85 -12.08 14.68
C LYS A 549 8.69 -11.11 13.50
N ASN A 550 9.42 -11.33 12.41
CA ASN A 550 9.34 -10.50 11.20
C ASN A 550 8.00 -10.57 10.46
N ASN A 551 7.19 -11.59 10.72
CA ASN A 551 5.88 -11.82 10.10
C ASN A 551 4.74 -11.31 10.98
N VAL A 552 5.05 -10.73 12.14
CA VAL A 552 4.05 -10.10 12.98
C VAL A 552 3.62 -8.82 12.26
N SER A 553 2.46 -8.87 11.62
CA SER A 553 1.83 -7.71 11.00
C SER A 553 1.24 -6.87 12.13
N TYR A 554 1.99 -5.88 12.59
CA TYR A 554 1.43 -4.79 13.36
C TYR A 554 0.83 -3.78 12.39
N ASN A 555 -0.35 -3.28 12.71
CA ASN A 555 -0.96 -2.13 12.03
C ASN A 555 -0.15 -0.82 12.22
N PHE A 556 1.13 -0.94 12.64
CA PHE A 556 2.01 0.18 12.89
C PHE A 556 2.92 0.39 11.69
N CYS A 557 2.58 1.35 10.85
CA CYS A 557 3.44 1.76 9.74
C CYS A 557 4.80 2.31 10.23
N ILE A 558 4.86 2.82 11.49
CA ILE A 558 6.04 3.48 12.06
C ILE A 558 6.21 3.13 13.52
N TYR A 559 7.40 2.67 13.84
CA TYR A 559 7.79 2.29 15.20
C TYR A 559 9.29 2.53 15.41
N ASP A 560 9.67 2.74 16.66
CA ASP A 560 11.04 2.58 17.11
C ASP A 560 11.23 1.18 17.67
N ILE A 561 12.45 0.67 17.72
CA ILE A 561 12.71 -0.67 18.25
C ILE A 561 13.93 -0.71 19.17
N VAL A 562 13.83 -1.54 20.22
CA VAL A 562 14.96 -1.94 21.06
C VAL A 562 15.06 -3.47 21.07
N THR A 563 16.20 -4.03 20.72
CA THR A 563 16.45 -5.48 20.68
C THR A 563 17.94 -5.79 20.81
N ASP A 564 18.27 -6.98 21.35
CA ASP A 564 19.60 -7.58 21.31
C ASP A 564 19.73 -8.63 20.19
N ASN A 565 18.61 -9.06 19.61
CA ASN A 565 18.53 -10.26 18.78
C ASN A 565 18.77 -9.96 17.30
N LEU A 566 19.86 -10.49 16.74
CA LEU A 566 20.21 -10.31 15.33
C LEU A 566 19.14 -10.80 14.34
N THR A 567 18.29 -11.76 14.74
CA THR A 567 17.18 -12.21 13.90
C THR A 567 16.14 -11.12 13.67
N ASP A 568 16.10 -10.09 14.52
CA ASP A 568 15.21 -8.95 14.40
C ASP A 568 15.73 -7.86 13.42
N SER A 569 16.87 -8.11 12.76
CA SER A 569 17.50 -7.15 11.83
C SER A 569 16.55 -6.60 10.74
N LYS A 570 15.56 -7.39 10.31
CA LYS A 570 14.52 -6.91 9.39
C LYS A 570 13.60 -5.88 10.05
N LEU A 571 13.20 -6.09 11.31
CA LEU A 571 12.41 -5.13 12.08
C LEU A 571 13.24 -3.87 12.36
N VAL A 572 14.51 -4.03 12.74
CA VAL A 572 15.45 -2.93 12.95
C VAL A 572 15.59 -2.07 11.69
N ASN A 573 15.79 -2.70 10.53
CA ASN A 573 15.93 -1.97 9.27
C ASN A 573 14.66 -1.24 8.81
N ARG A 574 13.50 -1.65 9.32
CA ARG A 574 12.18 -1.06 9.02
C ARG A 574 11.78 0.04 9.99
N SER A 575 12.30 0.02 11.22
CA SER A 575 11.94 0.99 12.25
C SER A 575 12.36 2.41 11.87
N ARG A 576 11.73 3.42 12.49
CA ARG A 576 12.16 4.83 12.38
C ARG A 576 13.52 5.02 13.05
N ASN A 577 13.62 4.68 14.36
CA ASN A 577 14.86 4.65 15.11
C ASN A 577 15.05 3.24 15.69
N ALA A 578 16.29 2.86 15.88
CA ALA A 578 16.61 1.58 16.49
C ALA A 578 17.71 1.74 17.53
N THR A 579 17.55 1.00 18.62
CA THR A 579 18.58 0.81 19.64
C THR A 579 18.87 -0.68 19.75
N VAL A 580 20.13 -1.02 19.64
CA VAL A 580 20.62 -2.40 19.75
C VAL A 580 21.35 -2.58 21.08
N VAL A 581 20.93 -3.58 21.84
CA VAL A 581 21.61 -3.98 23.07
C VAL A 581 22.74 -4.93 22.70
N LEU A 582 23.95 -4.60 23.06
CA LEU A 582 25.16 -5.37 22.75
C LEU A 582 25.76 -5.98 23.99
N TYR A 583 26.12 -7.26 23.88
CA TYR A 583 26.85 -8.05 24.87
C TYR A 583 28.29 -8.34 24.42
N ASP A 584 28.56 -8.11 23.12
CA ASP A 584 29.84 -8.36 22.49
C ASP A 584 30.11 -7.30 21.39
N ASN A 585 30.90 -7.66 20.40
CA ASN A 585 31.28 -6.79 19.31
C ASN A 585 30.09 -6.45 18.37
N LYS A 586 29.93 -5.18 18.01
CA LYS A 586 28.92 -4.67 17.08
C LYS A 586 29.06 -5.15 15.62
N SER A 587 30.20 -5.75 15.25
CA SER A 587 30.53 -6.14 13.87
C SER A 587 29.51 -7.06 13.21
N ARG A 588 28.80 -7.89 13.99
CA ARG A 588 27.72 -8.76 13.46
C ARG A 588 26.53 -7.94 12.99
N TRP A 589 26.16 -6.92 13.74
CA TRP A 589 25.07 -6.01 13.40
C TRP A 589 25.42 -5.13 12.21
N GLU A 590 26.62 -4.58 12.16
CA GLU A 590 27.08 -3.72 11.06
C GLU A 590 26.99 -4.39 9.69
N ARG A 591 27.12 -5.72 9.62
CA ARG A 591 26.99 -6.51 8.37
C ARG A 591 25.55 -6.59 7.85
N VAL A 592 24.55 -6.51 8.71
CA VAL A 592 23.14 -6.72 8.35
C VAL A 592 22.31 -5.43 8.38
N LEU A 593 22.80 -4.40 9.04
CA LEU A 593 22.13 -3.13 9.15
C LEU A 593 22.28 -2.30 7.85
N LYS A 594 21.19 -1.66 7.47
CA LYS A 594 21.12 -0.78 6.30
C LYS A 594 20.95 0.69 6.69
N LYS A 595 21.02 0.99 7.97
CA LYS A 595 20.87 2.32 8.56
C LYS A 595 21.71 2.46 9.81
N GLU A 596 21.90 3.69 10.28
CA GLU A 596 22.49 3.99 11.58
C GLU A 596 21.54 3.58 12.72
N VAL A 597 22.11 3.08 13.80
CA VAL A 597 21.40 2.66 15.01
C VAL A 597 22.16 3.10 16.25
N ASN A 598 21.44 3.30 17.34
CA ASN A 598 22.03 3.51 18.65
C ASN A 598 22.47 2.19 19.28
N TYR A 599 23.51 2.20 20.08
CA TYR A 599 23.99 1.03 20.79
C TYR A 599 23.97 1.26 22.30
N ILE A 600 23.44 0.27 23.03
CA ILE A 600 23.54 0.16 24.48
C ILE A 600 24.43 -1.04 24.78
N TYR A 601 25.56 -0.80 25.40
CA TYR A 601 26.44 -1.87 25.87
C TYR A 601 25.94 -2.35 27.22
N ALA A 602 25.53 -3.63 27.26
CA ALA A 602 25.08 -4.31 28.46
C ALA A 602 26.26 -5.09 29.08
N ASP A 603 26.32 -5.12 30.40
CA ASP A 603 27.38 -5.82 31.13
C ASP A 603 27.06 -7.32 31.14
N SER A 604 27.82 -8.10 30.38
CA SER A 604 27.70 -9.56 30.30
C SER A 604 28.07 -10.29 31.61
N ASN A 605 28.79 -9.63 32.52
CA ASN A 605 29.28 -10.24 33.76
C ASN A 605 28.33 -10.05 34.95
N ARG A 606 27.21 -9.38 34.77
CA ARG A 606 26.32 -9.02 35.87
C ARG A 606 25.41 -10.19 36.34
N TYR A 607 25.23 -11.24 35.53
CA TYR A 607 24.35 -12.39 35.82
C TYR A 607 24.82 -13.64 35.03
#